data_52c012ce253649e2eb6f8cf9e057f26d
#
_entry.id   52c012ce253649e2eb6f8cf9e057f26d
#
_cell.length_a   1.000
_cell.length_b   1.000
_cell.length_c   1.000
_cell.angle_alpha   90.00
_cell.angle_beta   90.00
_cell.angle_gamma   90.00
#
_symmetry.space_group_name_H-M   'P 1'
#
loop_
_entity.id
_entity.type
_entity.pdbx_description
1 polymer ?
#
loop_
_entity_poly.entity_id
_entity_poly.type
_entity_poly.pdbx_seq_one_letter_code
_entity_poly.pdbx_strand_id
1 'polypeptide(L)'
;MTDIDVVVIGAGQAGLSTSHFLTRDGIDHVVLDRSPRPGGAWQFRWPSLTLGAAHRVHDLPGLPLGVADTGRPSSEVVSEYFAAYERAFGLPVRRPVEVRQVREGRDGRLLVASSGGEWSARALVNATGTWERPFWPRYPGQETFRGRQLHTVGYTREEDFAGERVVVVGAGASAVQLLMEIARVARSTTWVTRRPPVFRDGPFDEEAGRTAVARVDARVRAGLPPGSVVGATGYPLTPEVGAAMAAGVLDRLPMFDRIVPEGVVWDGDGSGRLGEGRLVEADTILWATGFRPVIGHLAPLRLREPGGGIRVEDTVAVRDPRVHLVGYGPSASTVGANRAGRTAARHIRRLLAGPLAA
;
A
#
# COMPACT_ATOMS: atom_id res chain seq x y z
N MET A 1 -8.81 23.67 -19.73
CA MET A 1 -9.67 22.73 -18.99
C MET A 1 -10.27 21.78 -20.00
N THR A 2 -10.19 20.48 -19.76
CA THR A 2 -10.68 19.44 -20.68
C THR A 2 -11.88 18.74 -20.03
N ASP A 3 -12.99 18.69 -20.74
CA ASP A 3 -14.18 17.94 -20.32
C ASP A 3 -13.99 16.47 -20.65
N ILE A 4 -14.36 15.59 -19.70
CA ILE A 4 -14.23 14.15 -19.84
C ILE A 4 -15.29 13.44 -18.98
N ASP A 5 -15.65 12.20 -19.29
CA ASP A 5 -16.58 11.48 -18.43
C ASP A 5 -15.92 11.04 -17.12
N VAL A 6 -14.71 10.45 -17.18
CA VAL A 6 -14.06 9.89 -15.99
C VAL A 6 -12.58 10.27 -15.92
N VAL A 7 -12.13 10.69 -14.74
CA VAL A 7 -10.70 10.75 -14.40
C VAL A 7 -10.37 9.59 -13.45
N VAL A 8 -9.38 8.79 -13.82
CA VAL A 8 -8.77 7.77 -12.96
C VAL A 8 -7.44 8.30 -12.45
N ILE A 9 -7.21 8.32 -11.14
CA ILE A 9 -5.96 8.79 -10.53
C ILE A 9 -5.13 7.59 -10.08
N GLY A 10 -3.97 7.39 -10.72
CA GLY A 10 -3.04 6.29 -10.50
C GLY A 10 -3.18 5.15 -11.50
N ALA A 11 -2.06 4.70 -12.07
CA ALA A 11 -1.96 3.58 -13.02
C ALA A 11 -1.24 2.36 -12.41
N GLY A 12 -1.54 2.04 -11.15
CA GLY A 12 -1.22 0.76 -10.54
C GLY A 12 -2.28 -0.31 -10.90
N GLN A 13 -2.20 -1.49 -10.28
CA GLN A 13 -3.14 -2.62 -10.47
C GLN A 13 -4.61 -2.17 -10.50
N ALA A 14 -5.02 -1.33 -9.56
CA ALA A 14 -6.39 -0.89 -9.42
C ALA A 14 -6.83 0.06 -10.55
N GLY A 15 -5.98 1.02 -10.89
CA GLY A 15 -6.26 1.99 -11.96
C GLY A 15 -6.28 1.34 -13.33
N LEU A 16 -5.29 0.49 -13.64
CA LEU A 16 -5.23 -0.23 -14.91
C LEU A 16 -6.43 -1.17 -15.09
N SER A 17 -6.81 -1.91 -14.04
CA SER A 17 -8.02 -2.74 -14.09
C SER A 17 -9.28 -1.91 -14.32
N THR A 18 -9.40 -0.76 -13.66
CA THR A 18 -10.56 0.15 -13.87
C THR A 18 -10.57 0.70 -15.29
N SER A 19 -9.43 1.20 -15.76
CA SER A 19 -9.28 1.75 -17.12
C SER A 19 -9.66 0.73 -18.20
N HIS A 20 -9.20 -0.53 -18.03
CA HIS A 20 -9.58 -1.62 -18.93
C HIS A 20 -11.10 -1.79 -19.06
N PHE A 21 -11.83 -1.80 -17.95
CA PHE A 21 -13.27 -1.96 -17.98
C PHE A 21 -13.99 -0.70 -18.54
N LEU A 22 -13.47 0.50 -18.26
CA LEU A 22 -13.98 1.74 -18.85
C LEU A 22 -13.78 1.75 -20.37
N THR A 23 -12.57 1.39 -20.86
CA THR A 23 -12.27 1.24 -22.30
C THR A 23 -13.21 0.25 -22.97
N ARG A 24 -13.36 -0.94 -22.37
CA ARG A 24 -14.25 -1.99 -22.89
C ARG A 24 -15.70 -1.53 -22.99
N ASP A 25 -16.15 -0.74 -22.01
CA ASP A 25 -17.53 -0.24 -21.96
C ASP A 25 -17.72 1.06 -22.79
N GLY A 26 -16.69 1.53 -23.53
CA GLY A 26 -16.73 2.72 -24.39
C GLY A 26 -16.84 4.04 -23.65
N ILE A 27 -16.45 4.09 -22.36
CA ILE A 27 -16.53 5.30 -21.54
C ILE A 27 -15.28 6.14 -21.75
N ASP A 28 -15.47 7.41 -22.10
CA ASP A 28 -14.38 8.38 -22.27
C ASP A 28 -13.71 8.67 -20.93
N HIS A 29 -12.39 8.41 -20.85
CA HIS A 29 -11.64 8.59 -19.61
C HIS A 29 -10.17 8.89 -19.84
N VAL A 30 -9.51 9.39 -18.80
CA VAL A 30 -8.05 9.55 -18.73
C VAL A 30 -7.53 8.94 -17.43
N VAL A 31 -6.37 8.33 -17.50
CA VAL A 31 -5.63 7.85 -16.30
C VAL A 31 -4.47 8.80 -16.07
N LEU A 32 -4.41 9.42 -14.88
CA LEU A 32 -3.35 10.34 -14.49
C LEU A 32 -2.44 9.65 -13.50
N ASP A 33 -1.17 9.43 -13.87
CA ASP A 33 -0.21 8.76 -13.01
C ASP A 33 1.02 9.65 -12.76
N ARG A 34 1.35 9.85 -11.49
CA ARG A 34 2.50 10.63 -11.06
C ARG A 34 3.84 9.95 -11.38
N SER A 35 3.85 8.64 -11.46
CA SER A 35 5.07 7.85 -11.71
C SER A 35 5.64 8.16 -13.09
N PRO A 36 6.98 8.19 -13.25
CA PRO A 36 7.60 8.48 -14.55
C PRO A 36 7.46 7.33 -15.56
N ARG A 37 7.17 6.11 -15.07
CA ARG A 37 7.09 4.88 -15.88
C ARG A 37 6.02 3.93 -15.34
N PRO A 38 5.58 2.93 -16.12
CA PRO A 38 4.64 1.89 -15.67
C PRO A 38 5.18 1.08 -14.49
N GLY A 39 4.27 0.46 -13.72
CA GLY A 39 4.61 -0.43 -12.61
C GLY A 39 3.92 -0.08 -11.29
N GLY A 40 3.30 1.10 -11.18
CA GLY A 40 2.67 1.55 -9.93
C GLY A 40 3.66 1.47 -8.75
N ALA A 41 3.21 0.97 -7.60
CA ALA A 41 4.08 0.80 -6.43
C ALA A 41 5.16 -0.29 -6.60
N TRP A 42 5.03 -1.18 -7.59
CA TRP A 42 5.99 -2.26 -7.80
C TRP A 42 7.34 -1.76 -8.30
N GLN A 43 7.38 -0.75 -9.14
CA GLN A 43 8.60 -0.18 -9.68
C GLN A 43 9.60 0.32 -8.62
N PHE A 44 9.12 0.53 -7.39
CA PHE A 44 9.91 1.04 -6.26
C PHE A 44 10.25 -0.05 -5.23
N ARG A 45 9.93 -1.30 -5.50
CA ARG A 45 10.30 -2.42 -4.62
C ARG A 45 11.79 -2.72 -4.75
N TRP A 46 12.38 -3.16 -3.66
CA TRP A 46 13.78 -3.54 -3.61
C TRP A 46 14.07 -4.77 -4.47
N PRO A 47 15.25 -4.85 -5.08
CA PRO A 47 15.56 -5.89 -6.09
C PRO A 47 15.52 -7.33 -5.57
N SER A 48 15.86 -7.57 -4.29
CA SER A 48 15.80 -8.91 -3.68
C SER A 48 14.37 -9.43 -3.49
N LEU A 49 13.34 -8.57 -3.61
CA LEU A 49 11.95 -9.03 -3.65
C LEU A 49 11.65 -9.65 -5.01
N THR A 50 11.95 -10.93 -5.17
CA THR A 50 11.64 -11.67 -6.38
C THR A 50 10.14 -11.88 -6.55
N LEU A 51 9.70 -12.20 -7.77
CA LEU A 51 8.29 -12.48 -8.04
C LEU A 51 7.76 -13.65 -7.21
N GLY A 52 8.59 -14.69 -7.00
CA GLY A 52 8.25 -15.84 -6.17
C GLY A 52 8.13 -15.53 -4.67
N ALA A 53 8.94 -14.59 -4.17
CA ALA A 53 8.89 -14.13 -2.77
C ALA A 53 7.81 -13.06 -2.53
N ALA A 54 7.30 -12.42 -3.58
CA ALA A 54 6.22 -11.46 -3.48
C ALA A 54 4.90 -12.17 -3.15
N HIS A 55 4.05 -11.52 -2.34
CA HIS A 55 2.67 -11.98 -2.22
C HIS A 55 2.04 -11.98 -3.61
N ARG A 56 1.44 -13.10 -3.97
CA ARG A 56 0.89 -13.42 -5.29
C ARG A 56 0.36 -12.19 -6.04
N VAL A 57 1.01 -11.87 -7.16
CA VAL A 57 0.53 -10.86 -8.12
C VAL A 57 -0.50 -11.55 -9.02
N HIS A 58 -1.74 -11.09 -8.96
CA HIS A 58 -2.79 -11.63 -9.81
C HIS A 58 -2.79 -10.93 -11.17
N ASP A 59 -3.13 -11.71 -12.19
CA ASP A 59 -3.29 -11.21 -13.56
C ASP A 59 -4.25 -10.02 -13.63
N LEU A 60 -3.94 -9.06 -14.46
CA LEU A 60 -4.90 -8.02 -14.85
C LEU A 60 -5.95 -8.61 -15.80
N PRO A 61 -7.17 -8.05 -15.84
CA PRO A 61 -8.23 -8.56 -16.69
C PRO A 61 -7.85 -8.60 -18.17
N GLY A 62 -7.96 -9.76 -18.79
CA GLY A 62 -7.77 -9.94 -20.24
C GLY A 62 -6.32 -10.19 -20.69
N LEU A 63 -5.34 -10.12 -19.82
CA LEU A 63 -3.94 -10.44 -20.14
C LEU A 63 -3.28 -11.18 -18.96
N PRO A 64 -2.84 -12.44 -19.11
CA PRO A 64 -2.11 -13.13 -18.06
C PRO A 64 -0.70 -12.55 -17.89
N LEU A 65 -0.19 -12.60 -16.66
CA LEU A 65 1.19 -12.21 -16.34
C LEU A 65 2.21 -13.15 -17.03
N GLY A 66 1.90 -14.44 -17.12
CA GLY A 66 2.59 -15.41 -17.96
C GLY A 66 4.09 -15.60 -17.67
N VAL A 67 4.55 -15.33 -16.44
CA VAL A 67 5.99 -15.38 -16.12
C VAL A 67 6.42 -16.78 -15.74
N ALA A 68 7.43 -17.29 -16.44
CA ALA A 68 8.06 -18.58 -16.15
C ALA A 68 9.16 -18.46 -15.06
N ASP A 69 9.90 -17.35 -15.03
CA ASP A 69 10.99 -17.12 -14.07
C ASP A 69 10.52 -16.30 -12.86
N THR A 70 10.29 -16.99 -11.75
CA THR A 70 9.91 -16.38 -10.46
C THR A 70 11.10 -15.82 -9.66
N GLY A 71 12.33 -16.08 -10.10
CA GLY A 71 13.56 -15.55 -9.48
C GLY A 71 13.88 -14.10 -9.85
N ARG A 72 13.25 -13.56 -10.91
CA ARG A 72 13.45 -12.16 -11.29
C ARG A 72 12.86 -11.17 -10.28
N PRO A 73 13.48 -9.96 -10.13
CA PRO A 73 12.93 -8.90 -9.30
C PRO A 73 11.47 -8.57 -9.66
N SER A 74 10.59 -8.55 -8.67
CA SER A 74 9.19 -8.20 -8.89
C SER A 74 9.00 -6.79 -9.43
N SER A 75 9.92 -5.87 -9.10
CA SER A 75 9.92 -4.49 -9.60
C SER A 75 10.12 -4.40 -11.11
N GLU A 76 10.88 -5.30 -11.70
CA GLU A 76 11.09 -5.40 -13.15
C GLU A 76 9.90 -6.08 -13.83
N VAL A 77 9.61 -7.31 -13.41
CA VAL A 77 8.58 -8.16 -14.03
C VAL A 77 7.22 -7.48 -14.04
N VAL A 78 6.79 -6.90 -12.92
CA VAL A 78 5.47 -6.25 -12.84
C VAL A 78 5.44 -4.93 -13.62
N SER A 79 6.57 -4.20 -13.67
CA SER A 79 6.66 -2.97 -14.46
C SER A 79 6.58 -3.26 -15.95
N GLU A 80 7.29 -4.29 -16.44
CA GLU A 80 7.22 -4.76 -17.82
C GLU A 80 5.79 -5.21 -18.19
N TYR A 81 5.16 -5.96 -17.29
CA TYR A 81 3.80 -6.45 -17.47
C TYR A 81 2.78 -5.31 -17.55
N PHE A 82 2.86 -4.30 -16.65
CA PHE A 82 1.96 -3.16 -16.70
C PHE A 82 2.16 -2.32 -17.96
N ALA A 83 3.42 -2.15 -18.40
CA ALA A 83 3.72 -1.49 -19.67
C ALA A 83 3.13 -2.24 -20.88
N ALA A 84 3.24 -3.56 -20.89
CA ALA A 84 2.65 -4.41 -21.92
C ALA A 84 1.11 -4.33 -21.90
N TYR A 85 0.52 -4.32 -20.72
CA TYR A 85 -0.92 -4.21 -20.52
C TYR A 85 -1.48 -2.88 -21.07
N GLU A 86 -0.84 -1.77 -20.75
CA GLU A 86 -1.23 -0.45 -21.23
C GLU A 86 -1.24 -0.39 -22.76
N ARG A 87 -0.19 -0.96 -23.38
CA ARG A 87 -0.10 -1.03 -24.87
C ARG A 87 -1.15 -1.95 -25.48
N ALA A 88 -1.32 -3.15 -24.90
CA ALA A 88 -2.22 -4.17 -25.43
C ALA A 88 -3.69 -3.67 -25.50
N PHE A 89 -4.09 -2.85 -24.53
CA PHE A 89 -5.46 -2.33 -24.45
C PHE A 89 -5.58 -0.84 -24.82
N GLY A 90 -4.50 -0.20 -25.29
CA GLY A 90 -4.51 1.21 -25.67
C GLY A 90 -5.00 2.14 -24.55
N LEU A 91 -4.63 1.86 -23.29
CA LEU A 91 -5.16 2.60 -22.16
C LEU A 91 -4.68 4.06 -22.16
N PRO A 92 -5.55 5.05 -21.92
CA PRO A 92 -5.25 6.48 -22.04
C PRO A 92 -4.49 7.00 -20.82
N VAL A 93 -3.31 6.41 -20.54
CA VAL A 93 -2.48 6.78 -19.40
C VAL A 93 -1.58 7.98 -19.73
N ARG A 94 -1.64 9.00 -18.88
CA ARG A 94 -0.77 10.18 -18.94
C ARG A 94 0.17 10.20 -17.76
N ARG A 95 1.48 10.25 -18.02
CA ARG A 95 2.53 10.33 -17.02
C ARG A 95 3.76 11.10 -17.52
N PRO A 96 4.55 11.73 -16.64
CA PRO A 96 4.23 11.92 -15.21
C PRO A 96 3.20 13.04 -15.03
N VAL A 97 2.07 12.76 -14.37
CA VAL A 97 1.03 13.75 -14.06
C VAL A 97 0.58 13.59 -12.61
N GLU A 98 0.91 14.57 -11.79
CA GLU A 98 0.51 14.62 -10.39
C GLU A 98 -0.82 15.34 -10.21
N VAL A 99 -1.82 14.64 -9.67
CA VAL A 99 -3.08 15.27 -9.25
C VAL A 99 -2.88 15.89 -7.88
N ARG A 100 -3.08 17.21 -7.80
CA ARG A 100 -2.86 18.00 -6.59
C ARG A 100 -4.13 18.17 -5.77
N GLN A 101 -5.26 18.36 -6.45
CA GLN A 101 -6.53 18.67 -5.81
C GLN A 101 -7.71 18.22 -6.66
N VAL A 102 -8.76 17.73 -5.99
CA VAL A 102 -10.08 17.50 -6.57
C VAL A 102 -11.08 18.32 -5.77
N ARG A 103 -11.91 19.09 -6.46
CA ARG A 103 -12.93 19.95 -5.85
C ARG A 103 -14.23 19.96 -6.65
N GLU A 104 -15.27 20.48 -6.05
CA GLU A 104 -16.51 20.76 -6.79
C GLU A 104 -16.23 21.66 -7.96
N GLY A 105 -16.75 21.29 -9.12
CA GLY A 105 -16.76 22.09 -10.33
C GLY A 105 -18.12 22.75 -10.55
N ARG A 106 -18.37 23.20 -11.78
CA ARG A 106 -19.67 23.69 -12.21
C ARG A 106 -20.53 22.53 -12.70
N ASP A 107 -21.83 22.74 -12.75
CA ASP A 107 -22.80 21.84 -13.40
C ASP A 107 -22.70 20.38 -12.88
N GLY A 108 -22.51 20.21 -11.56
CA GLY A 108 -22.43 18.90 -10.94
C GLY A 108 -21.18 18.07 -11.30
N ARG A 109 -20.17 18.67 -11.92
CA ARG A 109 -18.91 17.99 -12.29
C ARG A 109 -17.83 18.18 -11.22
N LEU A 110 -16.83 17.34 -11.25
CA LEU A 110 -15.65 17.42 -10.41
C LEU A 110 -14.51 18.09 -11.18
N LEU A 111 -13.85 19.06 -10.56
CA LEU A 111 -12.67 19.69 -11.14
C LEU A 111 -11.42 19.04 -10.57
N VAL A 112 -10.59 18.48 -11.46
CA VAL A 112 -9.33 17.80 -11.13
C VAL A 112 -8.16 18.67 -11.58
N ALA A 113 -7.44 19.25 -10.62
CA ALA A 113 -6.24 20.05 -10.88
C ALA A 113 -4.98 19.20 -10.77
N SER A 114 -4.14 19.24 -11.80
CA SER A 114 -2.91 18.47 -11.87
C SER A 114 -1.73 19.25 -12.45
N SER A 115 -0.55 18.63 -12.44
CA SER A 115 0.64 19.18 -13.12
C SER A 115 0.51 19.19 -14.66
N GLY A 116 -0.38 18.37 -15.22
CA GLY A 116 -0.62 18.27 -16.67
C GLY A 116 -1.86 19.05 -17.16
N GLY A 117 -2.45 19.93 -16.31
CA GLY A 117 -3.63 20.71 -16.62
C GLY A 117 -4.82 20.41 -15.73
N GLU A 118 -5.99 20.90 -16.12
CA GLU A 118 -7.24 20.72 -15.40
C GLU A 118 -8.26 19.93 -16.24
N TRP A 119 -8.97 19.02 -15.57
CA TRP A 119 -10.08 18.23 -16.14
C TRP A 119 -11.36 18.51 -15.38
N SER A 120 -12.44 18.58 -16.14
CA SER A 120 -13.81 18.63 -15.63
C SER A 120 -14.44 17.26 -15.88
N ALA A 121 -14.68 16.49 -14.82
CA ALA A 121 -15.10 15.10 -14.89
C ALA A 121 -16.50 14.87 -14.30
N ARG A 122 -17.27 13.95 -14.87
CA ARG A 122 -18.58 13.51 -14.33
C ARG A 122 -18.40 12.51 -13.20
N ALA A 123 -17.31 11.70 -13.25
CA ALA A 123 -16.95 10.77 -12.19
C ALA A 123 -15.44 10.71 -12.00
N LEU A 124 -15.02 10.30 -10.80
CA LEU A 124 -13.63 10.15 -10.40
C LEU A 124 -13.37 8.76 -9.83
N VAL A 125 -12.24 8.16 -10.21
CA VAL A 125 -11.74 6.94 -9.57
C VAL A 125 -10.40 7.23 -8.92
N ASN A 126 -10.33 7.17 -7.60
CA ASN A 126 -9.09 7.25 -6.85
C ASN A 126 -8.48 5.85 -6.72
N ALA A 127 -7.37 5.62 -7.43
CA ALA A 127 -6.60 4.35 -7.44
C ALA A 127 -5.14 4.57 -7.03
N THR A 128 -4.87 5.56 -6.19
CA THR A 128 -3.52 6.03 -5.82
C THR A 128 -2.76 5.12 -4.87
N GLY A 129 -3.43 4.12 -4.27
CA GLY A 129 -2.81 3.20 -3.33
C GLY A 129 -2.28 3.88 -2.06
N THR A 130 -1.12 3.39 -1.59
CA THR A 130 -0.57 3.77 -0.29
C THR A 130 0.92 4.09 -0.32
N TRP A 131 1.66 3.68 -1.35
CA TRP A 131 3.13 3.67 -1.40
C TRP A 131 3.78 5.02 -1.09
N GLU A 132 3.21 6.10 -1.56
CA GLU A 132 3.75 7.45 -1.39
C GLU A 132 3.46 8.06 -0.01
N ARG A 133 2.84 7.30 0.86
CA ARG A 133 2.52 7.76 2.20
C ARG A 133 2.96 6.75 3.26
N PRO A 134 4.30 6.55 3.43
CA PRO A 134 4.86 5.73 4.49
C PRO A 134 4.42 6.29 5.85
N PHE A 135 4.13 5.39 6.79
CA PHE A 135 3.74 5.79 8.14
C PHE A 135 4.96 5.81 9.06
N TRP A 136 5.35 7.00 9.46
CA TRP A 136 6.38 7.23 10.45
C TRP A 136 5.74 7.44 11.82
N PRO A 137 5.87 6.50 12.77
CA PRO A 137 5.42 6.74 14.13
C PRO A 137 6.31 7.77 14.82
N ARG A 138 5.79 8.39 15.87
CA ARG A 138 6.57 9.30 16.72
C ARG A 138 6.77 8.69 18.08
N TYR A 139 8.00 8.74 18.55
CA TYR A 139 8.42 8.32 19.88
C TYR A 139 9.17 9.44 20.60
N PRO A 140 9.08 9.51 21.94
CA PRO A 140 9.87 10.48 22.73
C PRO A 140 11.36 10.35 22.42
N GLY A 141 12.04 11.46 22.18
CA GLY A 141 13.48 11.51 21.90
C GLY A 141 13.90 11.08 20.49
N GLN A 142 12.98 10.78 19.59
CA GLN A 142 13.28 10.30 18.23
C GLN A 142 14.20 11.25 17.45
N GLU A 143 14.08 12.55 17.67
CA GLU A 143 14.90 13.59 17.04
C GLU A 143 16.34 13.65 17.56
N THR A 144 16.62 13.02 18.71
CA THR A 144 17.97 13.01 19.31
C THR A 144 18.82 11.86 18.81
N PHE A 145 18.23 10.88 18.13
CA PHE A 145 18.93 9.70 17.64
C PHE A 145 20.05 10.07 16.67
N ARG A 146 21.27 9.61 16.97
CA ARG A 146 22.46 9.92 16.17
C ARG A 146 22.65 8.98 14.99
N GLY A 147 22.00 7.81 15.03
CA GLY A 147 22.04 6.84 13.94
C GLY A 147 21.09 7.19 12.80
N ARG A 148 21.01 6.29 11.84
CA ARG A 148 20.14 6.41 10.66
C ARG A 148 18.72 5.96 10.99
N GLN A 149 17.71 6.73 10.59
CA GLN A 149 16.32 6.27 10.57
C GLN A 149 15.87 6.07 9.13
N LEU A 150 15.35 4.90 8.83
CA LEU A 150 14.93 4.50 7.49
C LEU A 150 13.53 3.89 7.53
N HIS A 151 12.66 4.24 6.61
CA HIS A 151 11.44 3.49 6.35
C HIS A 151 11.67 2.46 5.24
N THR A 152 10.86 1.40 5.17
CA THR A 152 10.98 0.35 4.14
C THR A 152 10.97 0.88 2.70
N VAL A 153 10.43 2.06 2.44
CA VAL A 153 10.51 2.70 1.10
C VAL A 153 11.93 3.08 0.69
N GLY A 154 12.82 3.28 1.64
CA GLY A 154 14.21 3.62 1.39
C GLY A 154 15.16 2.43 1.47
N TYR A 155 14.65 1.22 1.73
CA TYR A 155 15.48 0.01 1.70
C TYR A 155 15.84 -0.33 0.26
N THR A 156 17.10 -0.62 0.03
CA THR A 156 17.64 -0.96 -1.30
C THR A 156 18.20 -2.37 -1.30
N ARG A 157 19.11 -2.68 -0.39
CA ARG A 157 19.83 -3.95 -0.31
C ARG A 157 20.37 -4.19 1.10
N GLU A 158 20.62 -5.45 1.43
CA GLU A 158 21.10 -5.83 2.76
C GLU A 158 22.51 -5.34 3.08
N GLU A 159 23.39 -5.22 2.07
CA GLU A 159 24.76 -4.77 2.24
C GLU A 159 24.87 -3.36 2.82
N ASP A 160 23.85 -2.52 2.66
CA ASP A 160 23.79 -1.18 3.23
C ASP A 160 23.74 -1.19 4.77
N PHE A 161 23.57 -2.36 5.38
CA PHE A 161 23.51 -2.60 6.84
C PHE A 161 24.67 -3.44 7.36
N ALA A 162 25.70 -3.68 6.53
CA ALA A 162 26.84 -4.53 6.91
C ALA A 162 27.55 -4.00 8.15
N GLY A 163 27.65 -4.87 9.18
CA GLY A 163 28.31 -4.54 10.45
C GLY A 163 27.55 -3.59 11.37
N GLU A 164 26.35 -3.12 11.01
CA GLU A 164 25.50 -2.25 11.83
C GLU A 164 24.68 -3.04 12.87
N ARG A 165 24.33 -2.36 13.96
CA ARG A 165 23.29 -2.79 14.91
C ARG A 165 21.97 -2.21 14.43
N VAL A 166 21.03 -3.09 14.05
CA VAL A 166 19.79 -2.65 13.38
C VAL A 166 18.57 -2.99 14.23
N VAL A 167 17.78 -2.00 14.57
CA VAL A 167 16.46 -2.18 15.17
C VAL A 167 15.40 -2.17 14.07
N VAL A 168 14.67 -3.27 13.89
CA VAL A 168 13.58 -3.38 12.92
C VAL A 168 12.24 -3.28 13.63
N VAL A 169 11.44 -2.27 13.28
CA VAL A 169 10.16 -1.96 13.93
C VAL A 169 8.98 -2.32 13.03
N GLY A 170 8.20 -3.32 13.42
CA GLY A 170 6.99 -3.72 12.70
C GLY A 170 6.77 -5.24 12.68
N ALA A 171 5.53 -5.65 12.42
CA ALA A 171 5.11 -7.07 12.42
C ALA A 171 4.50 -7.52 11.08
N GLY A 172 4.65 -6.73 10.01
CA GLY A 172 4.15 -7.07 8.68
C GLY A 172 5.16 -7.88 7.86
N ALA A 173 4.72 -8.35 6.69
CA ALA A 173 5.55 -9.15 5.78
C ALA A 173 6.90 -8.48 5.46
N SER A 174 6.89 -7.17 5.17
CA SER A 174 8.14 -6.44 4.90
C SER A 174 9.10 -6.44 6.09
N ALA A 175 8.58 -6.38 7.34
CA ALA A 175 9.44 -6.43 8.52
C ALA A 175 10.16 -7.77 8.60
N VAL A 176 9.44 -8.89 8.44
CA VAL A 176 10.01 -10.25 8.51
C VAL A 176 11.02 -10.48 7.38
N GLN A 177 10.66 -10.13 6.15
CA GLN A 177 11.54 -10.29 4.99
C GLN A 177 12.84 -9.50 5.15
N LEU A 178 12.75 -8.20 5.43
CA LEU A 178 13.92 -7.34 5.57
C LEU A 178 14.77 -7.70 6.79
N LEU A 179 14.14 -8.10 7.91
CA LEU A 179 14.85 -8.57 9.07
C LEU A 179 15.71 -9.81 8.77
N MET A 180 15.15 -10.78 8.04
CA MET A 180 15.89 -11.99 7.65
C MET A 180 17.02 -11.68 6.64
N GLU A 181 16.83 -10.72 5.73
CA GLU A 181 17.87 -10.27 4.81
C GLU A 181 19.00 -9.56 5.59
N ILE A 182 18.66 -8.55 6.37
CA ILE A 182 19.61 -7.73 7.14
C ILE A 182 20.40 -8.56 8.15
N ALA A 183 19.78 -9.57 8.78
CA ALA A 183 20.43 -10.43 9.76
C ALA A 183 21.63 -11.22 9.20
N ARG A 184 21.73 -11.35 7.87
CA ARG A 184 22.88 -12.04 7.22
C ARG A 184 24.17 -11.22 7.24
N VAL A 185 24.06 -9.90 7.31
CA VAL A 185 25.20 -8.98 7.15
C VAL A 185 25.38 -8.02 8.32
N ALA A 186 24.31 -7.74 9.06
CA ALA A 186 24.36 -6.87 10.23
C ALA A 186 25.18 -7.48 11.38
N ARG A 187 25.78 -6.62 12.20
CA ARG A 187 26.43 -7.05 13.45
C ARG A 187 25.43 -7.66 14.43
N SER A 188 24.25 -7.08 14.51
CA SER A 188 23.13 -7.60 15.30
C SER A 188 21.81 -7.01 14.80
N THR A 189 20.74 -7.75 15.03
CA THR A 189 19.38 -7.28 14.76
C THR A 189 18.53 -7.37 16.02
N THR A 190 17.63 -6.40 16.20
CA THR A 190 16.61 -6.41 17.25
C THR A 190 15.26 -6.19 16.63
N TRP A 191 14.37 -7.16 16.77
CA TRP A 191 13.02 -7.07 16.25
C TRP A 191 12.03 -6.55 17.29
N VAL A 192 11.36 -5.45 16.95
CA VAL A 192 10.43 -4.77 17.86
C VAL A 192 9.04 -4.69 17.25
N THR A 193 8.03 -5.12 18.00
CA THR A 193 6.65 -5.11 17.49
C THR A 193 5.66 -4.64 18.55
N ARG A 194 4.67 -3.86 18.12
CA ARG A 194 3.57 -3.39 18.99
C ARG A 194 2.65 -4.54 19.42
N ARG A 195 2.47 -5.53 18.56
CA ARG A 195 1.64 -6.72 18.81
C ARG A 195 2.41 -7.94 18.32
N PRO A 196 2.24 -9.09 18.95
CA PRO A 196 2.82 -10.33 18.44
C PRO A 196 2.46 -10.52 16.96
N PRO A 197 3.42 -10.90 16.11
CA PRO A 197 3.14 -11.30 14.75
C PRO A 197 2.33 -12.59 14.75
N VAL A 198 1.55 -12.77 13.70
CA VAL A 198 0.82 -14.03 13.48
C VAL A 198 1.54 -14.78 12.36
N PHE A 199 2.06 -15.95 12.67
CA PHE A 199 2.57 -16.89 11.69
C PHE A 199 1.51 -17.95 11.40
N ARG A 200 1.49 -18.46 10.20
CA ARG A 200 0.48 -19.38 9.72
C ARG A 200 1.12 -20.60 9.05
N ASP A 201 0.74 -21.78 9.52
CA ASP A 201 1.11 -23.03 8.87
C ASP A 201 0.28 -23.27 7.60
N GLY A 202 0.89 -23.95 6.64
CA GLY A 202 0.23 -24.41 5.43
C GLY A 202 -0.04 -23.33 4.36
N PRO A 203 -0.72 -23.71 3.27
CA PRO A 203 -1.04 -22.83 2.17
C PRO A 203 -2.00 -21.72 2.59
N PHE A 204 -2.12 -20.69 1.76
CA PHE A 204 -3.07 -19.61 2.02
C PHE A 204 -4.49 -20.17 2.05
N ASP A 205 -5.12 -20.03 3.21
CA ASP A 205 -6.51 -20.40 3.40
C ASP A 205 -7.42 -19.25 2.91
N GLU A 206 -8.28 -19.58 1.92
CA GLU A 206 -9.22 -18.61 1.37
C GLU A 206 -10.23 -18.09 2.42
N GLU A 207 -10.57 -18.90 3.42
CA GLU A 207 -11.47 -18.49 4.50
C GLU A 207 -10.81 -17.44 5.41
N ALA A 208 -9.56 -17.65 5.80
CA ALA A 208 -8.78 -16.65 6.51
C ALA A 208 -8.63 -15.37 5.68
N GLY A 209 -8.46 -15.49 4.37
CA GLY A 209 -8.44 -14.36 3.45
C GLY A 209 -9.75 -13.59 3.43
N ARG A 210 -10.89 -14.28 3.35
CA ARG A 210 -12.23 -13.68 3.42
C ARG A 210 -12.47 -12.98 4.77
N THR A 211 -12.07 -13.60 5.87
CA THR A 211 -12.18 -13.03 7.22
C THR A 211 -11.33 -11.75 7.34
N ALA A 212 -10.11 -11.74 6.82
CA ALA A 212 -9.25 -10.56 6.83
C ALA A 212 -9.86 -9.40 6.02
N VAL A 213 -10.38 -9.69 4.83
CA VAL A 213 -11.09 -8.72 3.99
C VAL A 213 -12.33 -8.18 4.71
N ALA A 214 -13.13 -9.04 5.33
CA ALA A 214 -14.33 -8.64 6.06
C ALA A 214 -14.01 -7.71 7.25
N ARG A 215 -12.91 -7.96 7.98
CA ARG A 215 -12.46 -7.06 9.07
C ARG A 215 -12.08 -5.67 8.55
N VAL A 216 -11.40 -5.62 7.40
CA VAL A 216 -11.01 -4.34 6.79
C VAL A 216 -12.25 -3.62 6.25
N ASP A 217 -13.19 -4.34 5.65
CA ASP A 217 -14.47 -3.80 5.18
C ASP A 217 -15.28 -3.19 6.31
N ALA A 218 -15.43 -3.92 7.43
CA ALA A 218 -16.14 -3.43 8.62
C ALA A 218 -15.54 -2.09 9.13
N ARG A 219 -14.21 -1.95 9.12
CA ARG A 219 -13.56 -0.69 9.49
C ARG A 219 -13.91 0.45 8.54
N VAL A 220 -13.88 0.19 7.24
CA VAL A 220 -14.19 1.19 6.20
C VAL A 220 -15.67 1.61 6.29
N ARG A 221 -16.57 0.65 6.48
CA ARG A 221 -18.01 0.92 6.70
C ARG A 221 -18.29 1.72 7.97
N ALA A 222 -17.44 1.56 8.99
CA ALA A 222 -17.48 2.36 10.22
C ALA A 222 -16.82 3.75 10.09
N GLY A 223 -16.39 4.16 8.89
CA GLY A 223 -15.72 5.44 8.66
C GLY A 223 -14.32 5.55 9.26
N LEU A 224 -13.70 4.42 9.60
CA LEU A 224 -12.34 4.35 10.13
C LEU A 224 -11.31 4.20 8.99
N PRO A 225 -10.06 4.65 9.18
CA PRO A 225 -9.00 4.36 8.24
C PRO A 225 -8.83 2.85 8.03
N PRO A 226 -8.65 2.37 6.78
CA PRO A 226 -8.49 0.96 6.52
C PRO A 226 -7.23 0.39 7.19
N GLY A 227 -7.31 -0.85 7.64
CA GLY A 227 -6.16 -1.65 8.01
C GLY A 227 -5.51 -2.30 6.79
N SER A 228 -4.36 -2.97 7.00
CA SER A 228 -3.74 -3.79 5.96
C SER A 228 -4.45 -5.14 5.85
N VAL A 229 -4.91 -5.51 4.64
CA VAL A 229 -5.46 -6.84 4.37
C VAL A 229 -4.37 -7.90 4.55
N VAL A 230 -3.18 -7.67 4.00
CA VAL A 230 -2.03 -8.59 4.12
C VAL A 230 -1.60 -8.77 5.57
N GLY A 231 -1.57 -7.68 6.35
CA GLY A 231 -1.25 -7.77 7.79
C GLY A 231 -2.28 -8.50 8.64
N ALA A 232 -3.49 -8.74 8.12
CA ALA A 232 -4.55 -9.47 8.81
C ALA A 232 -4.55 -10.98 8.51
N THR A 233 -3.79 -11.44 7.50
CA THR A 233 -3.76 -12.85 7.06
C THR A 233 -2.65 -13.68 7.70
N GLY A 234 -1.75 -13.06 8.46
CA GLY A 234 -0.56 -13.73 9.00
C GLY A 234 0.55 -13.92 7.95
N TYR A 235 1.76 -14.22 8.45
CA TYR A 235 2.93 -14.51 7.61
C TYR A 235 3.08 -16.04 7.43
N PRO A 236 3.34 -16.56 6.22
CA PRO A 236 3.49 -17.99 6.01
C PRO A 236 4.73 -18.52 6.74
N LEU A 237 4.57 -19.65 7.43
CA LEU A 237 5.68 -20.36 8.08
C LEU A 237 6.39 -21.23 7.02
N THR A 238 7.34 -20.62 6.31
CA THR A 238 8.18 -21.32 5.35
C THR A 238 9.40 -21.97 6.05
N PRO A 239 10.14 -22.90 5.40
CA PRO A 239 11.38 -23.45 5.95
C PRO A 239 12.38 -22.35 6.36
N GLU A 240 12.50 -21.28 5.56
CA GLU A 240 13.40 -20.16 5.82
C GLU A 240 12.97 -19.37 7.07
N VAL A 241 11.66 -19.17 7.24
CA VAL A 241 11.10 -18.54 8.45
C VAL A 241 11.35 -19.40 9.68
N GLY A 242 11.15 -20.73 9.55
CA GLY A 242 11.45 -21.68 10.61
C GLY A 242 12.94 -21.67 11.02
N ALA A 243 13.84 -21.63 10.06
CA ALA A 243 15.26 -21.48 10.29
C ALA A 243 15.62 -20.16 10.99
N ALA A 244 15.02 -19.05 10.58
CA ALA A 244 15.22 -17.73 11.19
C ALA A 244 14.70 -17.68 12.65
N MET A 245 13.59 -18.38 12.93
CA MET A 245 13.09 -18.55 14.31
C MET A 245 14.06 -19.35 15.14
N ALA A 246 14.53 -20.50 14.63
CA ALA A 246 15.49 -21.36 15.34
C ALA A 246 16.83 -20.64 15.61
N ALA A 247 17.22 -19.72 14.73
CA ALA A 247 18.42 -18.89 14.91
C ALA A 247 18.19 -17.66 15.81
N GLY A 248 16.99 -17.44 16.35
CA GLY A 248 16.66 -16.28 17.19
C GLY A 248 16.50 -14.96 16.44
N VAL A 249 16.58 -14.95 15.10
CA VAL A 249 16.43 -13.73 14.30
C VAL A 249 15.03 -13.14 14.44
N LEU A 250 14.03 -14.01 14.64
CA LEU A 250 12.62 -13.63 14.81
C LEU A 250 12.18 -13.58 16.28
N ASP A 251 13.13 -13.47 17.22
CA ASP A 251 12.84 -13.22 18.63
C ASP A 251 12.46 -11.75 18.81
N ARG A 252 11.17 -11.53 19.06
CA ARG A 252 10.65 -10.17 19.16
C ARG A 252 10.74 -9.60 20.57
N LEU A 253 10.94 -8.29 20.65
CA LEU A 253 10.67 -7.48 21.84
C LEU A 253 9.35 -6.68 21.67
N PRO A 254 8.68 -6.32 22.78
CA PRO A 254 7.59 -5.33 22.73
C PRO A 254 8.12 -3.97 22.27
N MET A 255 7.23 -3.02 22.01
CA MET A 255 7.66 -1.66 21.68
C MET A 255 8.46 -1.05 22.83
N PHE A 256 9.50 -0.32 22.46
CA PHE A 256 10.25 0.53 23.37
C PHE A 256 9.44 1.78 23.77
N ASP A 257 9.84 2.43 24.85
CA ASP A 257 9.15 3.60 25.37
C ASP A 257 9.67 4.91 24.76
N ARG A 258 10.98 4.99 24.53
CA ARG A 258 11.65 6.15 23.97
C ARG A 258 12.88 5.81 23.16
N ILE A 259 13.36 6.79 22.41
CA ILE A 259 14.61 6.75 21.64
C ILE A 259 15.60 7.69 22.33
N VAL A 260 16.86 7.29 22.36
CA VAL A 260 17.99 8.07 22.88
C VAL A 260 19.05 8.22 21.79
N PRO A 261 20.05 9.09 21.97
CA PRO A 261 21.08 9.27 20.95
C PRO A 261 21.77 7.98 20.49
N GLU A 262 21.88 6.99 21.37
CA GLU A 262 22.60 5.73 21.13
C GLU A 262 21.70 4.57 20.70
N GLY A 263 20.36 4.69 20.80
CA GLY A 263 19.46 3.56 20.51
C GLY A 263 18.05 3.70 21.04
N VAL A 264 17.47 2.57 21.46
CA VAL A 264 16.08 2.49 21.96
C VAL A 264 16.06 1.96 23.40
N VAL A 265 15.10 2.46 24.21
CA VAL A 265 15.04 2.19 25.65
C VAL A 265 13.66 1.69 26.05
N TRP A 266 13.64 0.66 26.86
CA TRP A 266 12.49 0.21 27.64
C TRP A 266 12.67 0.72 29.07
N ASP A 267 11.88 1.69 29.47
CA ASP A 267 11.88 2.21 30.85
C ASP A 267 11.24 1.14 31.76
N GLY A 268 11.85 0.83 32.87
CA GLY A 268 11.31 -0.13 33.83
C GLY A 268 10.15 0.50 34.62
N ASP A 269 9.00 -0.16 34.64
CA ASP A 269 7.84 0.21 35.44
C ASP A 269 7.48 -0.85 36.50
N GLY A 270 8.31 -1.89 36.62
CA GLY A 270 8.10 -3.00 37.56
C GLY A 270 7.03 -4.00 37.11
N SER A 271 6.58 -3.92 35.85
CA SER A 271 5.57 -4.86 35.30
C SER A 271 6.12 -6.21 34.89
N GLY A 272 7.46 -6.37 34.88
CA GLY A 272 8.13 -7.56 34.35
C GLY A 272 8.01 -7.73 32.83
N ARG A 273 7.75 -6.65 32.11
CA ARG A 273 7.62 -6.64 30.66
C ARG A 273 8.97 -7.02 30.01
N LEU A 274 8.92 -7.82 28.96
CA LEU A 274 10.09 -8.21 28.19
C LEU A 274 10.84 -6.95 27.68
N GLY A 275 12.14 -6.86 27.99
CA GLY A 275 12.97 -5.69 27.65
C GLY A 275 12.97 -4.56 28.68
N GLU A 276 12.18 -4.64 29.75
CA GLU A 276 12.08 -3.63 30.79
C GLU A 276 13.45 -3.28 31.41
N GLY A 277 13.70 -1.98 31.64
CA GLY A 277 14.97 -1.47 32.18
C GLY A 277 16.17 -1.63 31.23
N ARG A 278 15.95 -1.75 29.92
CA ARG A 278 16.98 -2.09 28.93
C ARG A 278 17.22 -0.95 27.93
N LEU A 279 18.49 -0.67 27.67
CA LEU A 279 18.96 0.05 26.49
C LEU A 279 19.42 -0.97 25.43
N VAL A 280 18.97 -0.80 24.19
CA VAL A 280 19.51 -1.47 23.02
C VAL A 280 20.15 -0.41 22.11
N GLU A 281 21.46 -0.48 22.00
CA GLU A 281 22.21 0.38 21.10
C GLU A 281 21.89 0.04 19.63
N ALA A 282 21.80 1.05 18.80
CA ALA A 282 21.49 0.92 17.39
C ALA A 282 22.25 1.94 16.54
N ASP A 283 22.67 1.52 15.37
CA ASP A 283 23.24 2.38 14.33
C ASP A 283 22.14 2.77 13.31
N THR A 284 21.14 1.87 13.13
CA THR A 284 19.97 2.12 12.28
C THR A 284 18.68 1.65 12.93
N ILE A 285 17.62 2.46 12.79
CA ILE A 285 16.23 2.07 13.07
C ILE A 285 15.48 1.97 11.74
N LEU A 286 15.05 0.75 11.38
CA LEU A 286 14.25 0.49 10.18
C LEU A 286 12.76 0.42 10.53
N TRP A 287 12.01 1.41 10.07
CA TRP A 287 10.57 1.51 10.27
C TRP A 287 9.81 0.70 9.21
N ALA A 288 9.41 -0.52 9.52
CA ALA A 288 8.54 -1.38 8.72
C ALA A 288 7.07 -1.24 9.17
N THR A 289 6.64 -0.01 9.34
CA THR A 289 5.38 0.39 10.01
C THR A 289 4.21 0.58 9.06
N GLY A 290 4.41 0.22 7.78
CA GLY A 290 3.37 0.23 6.75
C GLY A 290 3.08 1.63 6.21
N PHE A 291 1.89 1.78 5.62
CA PHE A 291 1.55 2.91 4.78
C PHE A 291 0.13 3.40 5.07
N ARG A 292 -0.14 4.64 4.66
CA ARG A 292 -1.48 5.25 4.72
C ARG A 292 -2.01 5.47 3.30
N PRO A 293 -3.35 5.46 3.09
CA PRO A 293 -3.93 5.78 1.79
C PRO A 293 -3.56 7.20 1.32
N VAL A 294 -3.25 7.33 0.04
CA VAL A 294 -2.98 8.62 -0.60
C VAL A 294 -4.30 9.24 -1.05
N ILE A 295 -4.96 9.97 -0.17
CA ILE A 295 -6.28 10.58 -0.38
C ILE A 295 -6.31 12.08 -0.02
N GLY A 296 -5.13 12.71 0.11
CA GLY A 296 -5.03 14.12 0.50
C GLY A 296 -5.61 15.08 -0.52
N HIS A 297 -5.46 14.77 -1.81
CA HIS A 297 -5.98 15.56 -2.93
C HIS A 297 -7.52 15.58 -2.98
N LEU A 298 -8.21 14.65 -2.28
CA LEU A 298 -9.67 14.62 -2.15
C LEU A 298 -10.19 15.47 -0.98
N ALA A 299 -9.31 16.11 -0.20
CA ALA A 299 -9.71 16.84 1.01
C ALA A 299 -10.80 17.92 0.78
N PRO A 300 -10.80 18.67 -0.34
CA PRO A 300 -11.84 19.67 -0.58
C PRO A 300 -13.25 19.10 -0.73
N LEU A 301 -13.38 17.83 -1.10
CA LEU A 301 -14.68 17.15 -1.22
C LEU A 301 -15.26 16.71 0.15
N ARG A 302 -14.51 16.87 1.24
CA ARG A 302 -14.94 16.57 2.62
C ARG A 302 -15.53 15.16 2.81
N LEU A 303 -14.95 14.16 2.13
CA LEU A 303 -15.43 12.78 2.13
C LEU A 303 -15.16 12.01 3.44
N ARG A 304 -14.28 12.54 4.32
CA ARG A 304 -13.89 11.86 5.55
C ARG A 304 -15.01 11.86 6.58
N GLU A 305 -15.16 10.74 7.26
CA GLU A 305 -15.99 10.60 8.45
C GLU A 305 -15.22 11.10 9.71
N PRO A 306 -15.93 11.35 10.83
CA PRO A 306 -15.29 11.75 12.09
C PRO A 306 -14.17 10.82 12.54
N GLY A 307 -14.24 9.52 12.20
CA GLY A 307 -13.21 8.52 12.46
C GLY A 307 -11.94 8.66 11.59
N GLY A 308 -11.91 9.61 10.64
CA GLY A 308 -10.77 9.95 9.79
C GLY A 308 -10.64 9.10 8.52
N GLY A 309 -11.46 8.07 8.33
CA GLY A 309 -11.56 7.29 7.09
C GLY A 309 -12.60 7.85 6.12
N ILE A 310 -12.60 7.37 4.89
CA ILE A 310 -13.68 7.60 3.92
C ILE A 310 -14.55 6.35 3.94
N ARG A 311 -15.84 6.52 4.23
CA ARG A 311 -16.81 5.43 4.17
C ARG A 311 -17.11 5.11 2.71
N VAL A 312 -17.01 3.82 2.37
CA VAL A 312 -17.17 3.33 1.01
C VAL A 312 -18.14 2.14 1.03
N GLU A 313 -19.07 2.13 0.10
CA GLU A 313 -19.93 1.00 -0.21
C GLU A 313 -19.54 0.45 -1.58
N ASP A 314 -19.12 -0.81 -1.64
CA ASP A 314 -18.40 -1.40 -2.77
C ASP A 314 -17.14 -0.57 -3.16
N THR A 315 -17.31 0.40 -4.05
CA THR A 315 -16.24 1.35 -4.45
C THR A 315 -16.68 2.81 -4.31
N VAL A 316 -17.95 3.06 -4.08
CA VAL A 316 -18.58 4.39 -4.06
C VAL A 316 -18.35 5.06 -2.71
N ALA A 317 -17.84 6.27 -2.70
CA ALA A 317 -17.79 7.08 -1.50
C ALA A 317 -19.22 7.48 -1.08
N VAL A 318 -19.62 7.16 0.15
CA VAL A 318 -21.02 7.36 0.61
C VAL A 318 -21.45 8.82 0.55
N ARG A 319 -20.51 9.75 0.74
CA ARG A 319 -20.78 11.19 0.72
C ARG A 319 -20.84 11.80 -0.67
N ASP A 320 -20.30 11.12 -1.69
CA ASP A 320 -20.32 11.60 -3.07
C ASP A 320 -20.31 10.43 -4.04
N PRO A 321 -21.46 10.12 -4.68
CA PRO A 321 -21.59 8.98 -5.56
C PRO A 321 -20.78 9.09 -6.87
N ARG A 322 -20.24 10.26 -7.18
CA ARG A 322 -19.34 10.48 -8.33
C ARG A 322 -17.92 9.99 -8.05
N VAL A 323 -17.56 9.75 -6.77
CA VAL A 323 -16.21 9.40 -6.35
C VAL A 323 -16.10 7.93 -5.97
N HIS A 324 -15.21 7.22 -6.64
CA HIS A 324 -14.90 5.83 -6.37
C HIS A 324 -13.49 5.69 -5.77
N LEU A 325 -13.33 4.81 -4.77
CA LEU A 325 -12.04 4.44 -4.22
C LEU A 325 -11.75 2.97 -4.53
N VAL A 326 -10.74 2.74 -5.37
CA VAL A 326 -10.29 1.42 -5.79
C VAL A 326 -8.86 1.18 -5.27
N GLY A 327 -8.57 -0.03 -4.78
CA GLY A 327 -7.33 -0.27 -4.04
C GLY A 327 -7.32 0.35 -2.64
N TYR A 328 -8.49 0.66 -2.11
CA TYR A 328 -8.72 1.22 -0.78
C TYR A 328 -9.48 0.20 0.09
N GLY A 329 -9.05 0.03 1.34
CA GLY A 329 -9.72 -0.88 2.26
C GLY A 329 -9.72 -2.34 1.77
N PRO A 330 -10.89 -2.97 1.67
CA PRO A 330 -11.01 -4.38 1.27
C PRO A 330 -10.48 -4.68 -0.13
N SER A 331 -10.41 -3.67 -0.99
CA SER A 331 -9.87 -3.80 -2.36
C SER A 331 -8.36 -3.58 -2.46
N ALA A 332 -7.64 -3.38 -1.35
CA ALA A 332 -6.20 -3.13 -1.31
C ALA A 332 -5.35 -4.42 -1.44
N SER A 333 -5.72 -5.29 -2.36
CA SER A 333 -4.96 -6.47 -2.80
C SER A 333 -5.07 -6.59 -4.32
N THR A 334 -4.19 -7.36 -4.97
CA THR A 334 -4.21 -7.45 -6.43
C THR A 334 -5.53 -8.02 -6.96
N VAL A 335 -6.05 -9.10 -6.37
CA VAL A 335 -7.35 -9.67 -6.75
C VAL A 335 -8.52 -8.75 -6.37
N GLY A 336 -8.45 -8.11 -5.20
CA GLY A 336 -9.46 -7.15 -4.74
C GLY A 336 -9.53 -5.92 -5.63
N ALA A 337 -8.38 -5.43 -6.09
CA ALA A 337 -8.26 -4.30 -7.02
C ALA A 337 -8.95 -4.60 -8.36
N ASN A 338 -8.76 -5.80 -8.92
CA ASN A 338 -9.40 -6.21 -10.17
C ASN A 338 -10.93 -6.27 -10.06
N ARG A 339 -11.44 -6.85 -8.97
CA ARG A 339 -12.89 -6.88 -8.70
C ARG A 339 -13.48 -5.49 -8.53
N ALA A 340 -12.78 -4.64 -7.77
CA ALA A 340 -13.20 -3.27 -7.53
C ALA A 340 -13.16 -2.43 -8.82
N GLY A 341 -12.16 -2.61 -9.69
CA GLY A 341 -12.11 -1.94 -11.00
C GLY A 341 -13.34 -2.25 -11.86
N ARG A 342 -13.73 -3.53 -11.94
CA ARG A 342 -14.95 -3.96 -12.64
C ARG A 342 -16.22 -3.34 -12.01
N THR A 343 -16.29 -3.32 -10.68
CA THR A 343 -17.43 -2.78 -9.95
C THR A 343 -17.55 -1.28 -10.15
N ALA A 344 -16.45 -0.53 -10.05
CA ALA A 344 -16.40 0.90 -10.30
C ALA A 344 -16.89 1.26 -11.73
N ALA A 345 -16.36 0.58 -12.75
CA ALA A 345 -16.78 0.81 -14.12
C ALA A 345 -18.29 0.58 -14.33
N ARG A 346 -18.84 -0.48 -13.73
CA ARG A 346 -20.28 -0.79 -13.78
C ARG A 346 -21.13 0.30 -13.11
N HIS A 347 -20.72 0.80 -11.94
CA HIS A 347 -21.42 1.87 -11.24
C HIS A 347 -21.34 3.19 -12.03
N ILE A 348 -20.16 3.53 -12.54
CA ILE A 348 -19.94 4.72 -13.38
C ILE A 348 -20.82 4.67 -14.64
N ARG A 349 -20.88 3.53 -15.31
CA ARG A 349 -21.77 3.38 -16.48
C ARG A 349 -23.23 3.69 -16.15
N ARG A 350 -23.73 3.27 -14.99
CA ARG A 350 -25.08 3.57 -14.53
C ARG A 350 -25.25 5.05 -14.20
N LEU A 351 -24.26 5.64 -13.53
CA LEU A 351 -24.24 7.06 -13.19
C LEU A 351 -24.31 7.93 -14.46
N LEU A 352 -23.53 7.58 -15.48
CA LEU A 352 -23.45 8.31 -16.74
C LEU A 352 -24.70 8.19 -17.62
N ALA A 353 -25.46 7.09 -17.46
CA ALA A 353 -26.72 6.86 -18.16
C ALA A 353 -27.90 7.66 -17.56
N GLY A 354 -27.76 8.16 -16.33
CA GLY A 354 -28.75 9.03 -15.70
C GLY A 354 -28.60 10.50 -16.13
N PRO A 355 -29.66 11.32 -15.96
CA PRO A 355 -29.53 12.77 -16.15
C PRO A 355 -28.48 13.31 -15.15
N LEU A 356 -27.68 14.30 -15.58
CA LEU A 356 -26.85 15.07 -14.66
C LEU A 356 -27.76 15.66 -13.57
N ALA A 357 -27.45 15.39 -12.30
CA ALA A 357 -28.14 16.04 -11.21
C ALA A 357 -27.96 17.56 -11.36
N ALA A 358 -29.08 18.27 -11.50
CA ALA A 358 -29.12 19.70 -11.66
C ALA A 358 -28.64 20.44 -10.40
#